data_887e613522cb84883e5d403e262c994b
#
_entry.id   887e613522cb84883e5d403e262c994b
#
_cell.length_a   1.000
_cell.length_b   1.000
_cell.length_c   1.000
_cell.angle_alpha   90.00
_cell.angle_beta   90.00
_cell.angle_gamma   90.00
#
_symmetry.space_group_name_H-M   'P 1'
#
loop_
_entity.id
_entity.type
_entity.pdbx_description
1 polymer ?
#
loop_
_entity_poly.entity_id
_entity_poly.type
_entity_poly.pdbx_seq_one_letter_code
_entity_poly.pdbx_strand_id
1 'polypeptide(L)'
;MTATQREGLSDAALALTQPVIDELLKDIARRIKDAGAITDTAEYQIYRAQALGESKQAIKAAVARQIKAQDKVIDSLFDYILDNSTPLTANGSLKQIAEGYAKMSRQKTAEQLKNLWADTPQGKVLPIQDAYAKALDFAFRQTVTGALDTETAIRRACAPLAKRGLRTIEQKSGRSVGIEYACRRYLMDQLGELDDEVQQVTHDELGCDGWEISAHLACAPDHEPYQGRQYSDAEYEKLNNSLQRRIGHLNCGHTASPIILGVNAPQYTEEQLRELADANERGVTYNGQHYTLYEAGQEQSRLENAVRTCKRHICLLYTSPSPRDRSLS
;
A
#
# COMPACT_ATOMS: atom_id res chain seq x y z
N MET A 1 -20.19 -4.06 2.43
CA MET A 1 -19.31 -2.81 2.45
C MET A 1 -19.50 -2.03 1.15
N THR A 2 -19.70 -0.70 1.18
CA THR A 2 -19.86 0.13 -0.04
C THR A 2 -18.51 0.44 -0.71
N ALA A 3 -18.53 0.82 -2.00
CA ALA A 3 -17.31 1.22 -2.72
C ALA A 3 -16.59 2.40 -2.04
N THR A 4 -17.34 3.42 -1.59
CA THR A 4 -16.77 4.58 -0.86
C THR A 4 -16.14 4.18 0.47
N GLN A 5 -16.75 3.26 1.22
CA GLN A 5 -16.17 2.73 2.46
C GLN A 5 -14.86 1.99 2.18
N ARG A 6 -14.82 1.17 1.13
CA ARG A 6 -13.62 0.43 0.72
C ARG A 6 -12.50 1.38 0.30
N GLU A 7 -12.80 2.46 -0.40
CA GLU A 7 -11.81 3.47 -0.78
C GLU A 7 -11.19 4.14 0.45
N GLY A 8 -12.01 4.58 1.41
CA GLY A 8 -11.52 5.16 2.67
C GLY A 8 -10.63 4.20 3.48
N LEU A 9 -10.98 2.91 3.55
CA LEU A 9 -10.15 1.88 4.18
C LEU A 9 -8.82 1.68 3.44
N SER A 10 -8.85 1.71 2.11
CA SER A 10 -7.67 1.61 1.27
C SER A 10 -6.68 2.76 1.50
N ASP A 11 -7.17 3.99 1.61
CA ASP A 11 -6.35 5.18 1.88
C ASP A 11 -5.75 5.13 3.29
N ALA A 12 -6.52 4.72 4.29
CA ALA A 12 -6.02 4.50 5.64
C ALA A 12 -4.91 3.43 5.67
N ALA A 13 -5.08 2.33 4.94
CA ALA A 13 -4.08 1.27 4.83
C ALA A 13 -2.78 1.75 4.14
N LEU A 14 -2.87 2.63 3.12
CA LEU A 14 -1.69 3.24 2.48
C LEU A 14 -0.94 4.17 3.44
N ALA A 15 -1.65 4.94 4.26
CA ALA A 15 -1.07 5.86 5.20
C ALA A 15 -0.29 5.20 6.35
N LEU A 16 -0.56 3.91 6.62
CA LEU A 16 0.03 3.19 7.75
C LEU A 16 1.56 3.18 7.76
N THR A 17 2.21 3.11 6.60
CA THR A 17 3.68 2.96 6.53
C THR A 17 4.42 4.25 6.19
N GLN A 18 3.71 5.30 5.77
CA GLN A 18 4.34 6.55 5.32
C GLN A 18 5.23 7.22 6.39
N PRO A 19 4.82 7.32 7.68
CA PRO A 19 5.65 7.98 8.68
C PRO A 19 7.03 7.33 8.87
N VAL A 20 7.10 5.99 8.89
CA VAL A 20 8.38 5.30 9.05
C VAL A 20 9.25 5.42 7.81
N ILE A 21 8.65 5.43 6.61
CA ILE A 21 9.39 5.65 5.36
C ILE A 21 10.04 7.02 5.37
N ASP A 22 9.28 8.07 5.67
CA ASP A 22 9.77 9.45 5.70
C ASP A 22 10.88 9.64 6.76
N GLU A 23 10.70 9.08 7.95
CA GLU A 23 11.69 9.14 9.02
C GLU A 23 13.01 8.47 8.61
N LEU A 24 12.93 7.24 8.08
CA LEU A 24 14.12 6.49 7.70
C LEU A 24 14.85 7.10 6.51
N LEU A 25 14.12 7.59 5.51
CA LEU A 25 14.74 8.27 4.37
C LEU A 25 15.47 9.54 4.80
N LYS A 26 14.89 10.34 5.71
CA LYS A 26 15.54 11.54 6.26
C LYS A 26 16.80 11.20 7.05
N ASP A 27 16.76 10.19 7.91
CA ASP A 27 17.93 9.77 8.70
C ASP A 27 19.08 9.29 7.80
N ILE A 28 18.77 8.45 6.81
CA ILE A 28 19.75 7.94 5.84
C ILE A 28 20.36 9.08 5.02
N ALA A 29 19.54 9.99 4.51
CA ALA A 29 20.00 11.12 3.70
C ALA A 29 20.92 12.04 4.50
N ARG A 30 20.59 12.36 5.74
CA ARG A 30 21.42 13.16 6.64
C ARG A 30 22.80 12.52 6.83
N ARG A 31 22.86 11.24 7.16
CA ARG A 31 24.12 10.52 7.39
C ARG A 31 24.97 10.38 6.13
N ILE A 32 24.36 10.22 4.96
CA ILE A 32 25.09 10.22 3.68
C ILE A 32 25.70 11.60 3.43
N LYS A 33 24.97 12.66 3.77
CA LYS A 33 25.48 14.04 3.64
C LYS A 33 26.68 14.29 4.57
N ASP A 34 26.58 13.90 5.83
CA ASP A 34 27.66 14.07 6.80
C ASP A 34 28.94 13.31 6.33
N ALA A 35 28.77 12.10 5.78
CA ALA A 35 29.86 11.34 5.17
C ALA A 35 30.51 12.03 3.97
N GLY A 36 29.74 12.77 3.17
CA GLY A 36 30.26 13.48 1.98
C GLY A 36 31.20 14.65 2.30
N ALA A 37 31.19 15.15 3.55
CA ALA A 37 32.11 16.18 4.03
C ALA A 37 33.48 15.63 4.45
N ILE A 38 33.62 14.32 4.64
CA ILE A 38 34.83 13.66 5.11
C ILE A 38 35.72 13.34 3.90
N THR A 39 36.98 13.75 3.93
CA THR A 39 37.95 13.51 2.86
C THR A 39 39.05 12.51 3.25
N ASP A 40 39.30 12.35 4.53
CA ASP A 40 40.26 11.35 5.04
C ASP A 40 39.66 9.94 5.12
N THR A 41 40.41 8.95 4.63
CA THR A 41 39.92 7.57 4.56
C THR A 41 39.78 6.91 5.94
N ALA A 42 40.68 7.20 6.87
CA ALA A 42 40.63 6.63 8.20
C ALA A 42 39.48 7.23 9.00
N GLU A 43 39.30 8.54 8.93
CA GLU A 43 38.16 9.25 9.49
C GLU A 43 36.84 8.72 8.92
N TYR A 44 36.77 8.51 7.62
CA TYR A 44 35.61 7.91 6.98
C TYR A 44 35.29 6.50 7.51
N GLN A 45 36.29 5.63 7.70
CA GLN A 45 36.04 4.29 8.23
C GLN A 45 35.46 4.32 9.66
N ILE A 46 35.98 5.20 10.49
CA ILE A 46 35.45 5.42 11.87
C ILE A 46 34.01 5.92 11.80
N TYR A 47 33.76 6.99 11.03
CA TYR A 47 32.42 7.53 10.82
C TYR A 47 31.45 6.48 10.29
N ARG A 48 31.86 5.72 9.28
CA ARG A 48 31.05 4.66 8.66
C ARG A 48 30.61 3.61 9.68
N ALA A 49 31.53 3.13 10.51
CA ALA A 49 31.21 2.14 11.54
C ALA A 49 30.19 2.69 12.55
N GLN A 50 30.39 3.92 13.01
CA GLN A 50 29.48 4.61 13.93
C GLN A 50 28.10 4.82 13.27
N ALA A 51 28.06 5.42 12.08
CA ALA A 51 26.83 5.73 11.37
C ALA A 51 25.98 4.48 11.07
N LEU A 52 26.60 3.35 10.72
CA LEU A 52 25.89 2.08 10.51
C LEU A 52 25.34 1.53 11.84
N GLY A 53 26.08 1.64 12.95
CA GLY A 53 25.60 1.23 14.27
C GLY A 53 24.40 2.04 14.73
N GLU A 54 24.50 3.37 14.65
CA GLU A 54 23.41 4.29 15.01
C GLU A 54 22.19 4.15 14.10
N SER A 55 22.39 4.01 12.78
CA SER A 55 21.30 3.78 11.83
C SER A 55 20.55 2.48 12.14
N LYS A 56 21.25 1.40 12.50
CA LYS A 56 20.62 0.14 12.91
C LYS A 56 19.69 0.33 14.11
N GLN A 57 20.11 1.13 15.10
CA GLN A 57 19.29 1.45 16.28
C GLN A 57 18.11 2.35 15.90
N ALA A 58 18.32 3.38 15.08
CA ALA A 58 17.29 4.29 14.61
C ALA A 58 16.20 3.53 13.81
N ILE A 59 16.59 2.66 12.90
CA ILE A 59 15.67 1.81 12.13
C ILE A 59 14.84 0.93 13.07
N LYS A 60 15.47 0.24 14.02
CA LYS A 60 14.73 -0.60 14.99
C LYS A 60 13.73 0.21 15.80
N ALA A 61 14.12 1.40 16.28
CA ALA A 61 13.26 2.27 17.06
C ALA A 61 12.09 2.82 16.24
N ALA A 62 12.34 3.28 15.03
CA ALA A 62 11.31 3.79 14.11
C ALA A 62 10.29 2.69 13.74
N VAL A 63 10.77 1.49 13.40
CA VAL A 63 9.92 0.33 13.11
C VAL A 63 9.07 -0.07 14.31
N ALA A 64 9.66 -0.11 15.52
CA ALA A 64 8.92 -0.46 16.74
C ALA A 64 7.81 0.54 17.06
N ARG A 65 8.09 1.85 16.91
CA ARG A 65 7.06 2.90 17.07
C ARG A 65 5.94 2.76 16.05
N GLN A 66 6.31 2.50 14.79
CA GLN A 66 5.33 2.35 13.71
C GLN A 66 4.45 1.13 13.89
N ILE A 67 5.00 -0.02 14.30
CA ILE A 67 4.22 -1.22 14.62
C ILE A 67 3.19 -0.91 15.71
N LYS A 68 3.61 -0.26 16.79
CA LYS A 68 2.69 0.12 17.88
C LYS A 68 1.59 1.11 17.43
N ALA A 69 1.92 2.03 16.54
CA ALA A 69 0.96 3.01 16.03
C ALA A 69 -0.06 2.36 15.10
N GLN A 70 0.39 1.48 14.20
CA GLN A 70 -0.49 0.83 13.22
C GLN A 70 -1.42 -0.21 13.83
N ASP A 71 -1.02 -0.87 14.94
CA ASP A 71 -1.88 -1.87 15.59
C ASP A 71 -3.25 -1.29 15.95
N LYS A 72 -3.30 -0.07 16.50
CA LYS A 72 -4.56 0.63 16.81
C LYS A 72 -5.39 0.96 15.58
N VAL A 73 -4.73 1.37 14.49
CA VAL A 73 -5.43 1.69 13.24
C VAL A 73 -5.99 0.43 12.61
N ILE A 74 -5.22 -0.66 12.60
CA ILE A 74 -5.68 -1.96 12.10
C ILE A 74 -6.92 -2.40 12.89
N ASP A 75 -6.88 -2.39 14.22
CA ASP A 75 -8.04 -2.75 15.04
C ASP A 75 -9.27 -1.91 14.68
N SER A 76 -9.11 -0.58 14.59
CA SER A 76 -10.21 0.31 14.21
C SER A 76 -10.79 0.03 12.81
N LEU A 77 -9.98 -0.45 11.86
CA LEU A 77 -10.46 -0.81 10.52
C LEU A 77 -11.33 -2.08 10.55
N PHE A 78 -10.96 -3.07 11.37
CA PHE A 78 -11.76 -4.28 11.54
C PHE A 78 -13.04 -4.02 12.34
N ASP A 79 -12.96 -3.22 13.42
CA ASP A 79 -14.13 -2.77 14.18
C ASP A 79 -15.12 -2.00 13.29
N TYR A 80 -14.62 -1.14 12.40
CA TYR A 80 -15.46 -0.38 11.47
C TYR A 80 -16.30 -1.29 10.55
N ILE A 81 -15.76 -2.41 10.08
CA ILE A 81 -16.52 -3.37 9.26
C ILE A 81 -17.64 -3.99 10.10
N LEU A 82 -17.34 -4.43 11.33
CA LEU A 82 -18.35 -5.01 12.20
C LEU A 82 -19.47 -4.01 12.54
N ASP A 83 -19.12 -2.79 12.89
CA ASP A 83 -20.06 -1.74 13.28
C ASP A 83 -20.99 -1.29 12.13
N ASN A 84 -20.53 -1.43 10.89
CA ASN A 84 -21.30 -1.09 9.69
C ASN A 84 -21.99 -2.32 9.04
N SER A 85 -21.80 -3.51 9.60
CA SER A 85 -22.53 -4.71 9.22
C SER A 85 -23.86 -4.74 9.97
N THR A 86 -24.97 -4.89 9.27
CA THR A 86 -26.33 -4.90 9.84
C THR A 86 -26.51 -6.04 10.85
N PRO A 87 -27.57 -6.12 11.60
CA PRO A 87 -27.82 -6.50 13.00
C PRO A 87 -26.99 -7.65 13.62
N LEU A 88 -26.00 -8.17 12.93
CA LEU A 88 -25.11 -9.25 13.36
C LEU A 88 -24.00 -8.82 14.33
N THR A 89 -23.90 -7.50 14.65
CA THR A 89 -22.91 -6.98 15.62
C THR A 89 -22.98 -7.63 17.00
N ALA A 90 -24.10 -8.26 17.33
CA ALA A 90 -24.27 -9.05 18.56
C ALA A 90 -23.72 -10.49 18.45
N ASN A 91 -23.30 -10.94 17.26
CA ASN A 91 -22.81 -12.30 17.06
C ASN A 91 -21.37 -12.44 17.60
N GLY A 92 -21.21 -13.13 18.72
CA GLY A 92 -19.90 -13.32 19.37
C GLY A 92 -18.88 -14.07 18.51
N SER A 93 -19.31 -14.92 17.56
CA SER A 93 -18.42 -15.63 16.65
C SER A 93 -17.80 -14.70 15.62
N LEU A 94 -18.56 -13.76 15.03
CA LEU A 94 -18.03 -12.75 14.10
C LEU A 94 -16.99 -11.86 14.76
N LYS A 95 -17.21 -11.48 16.02
CA LYS A 95 -16.23 -10.71 16.77
C LYS A 95 -14.91 -11.46 16.93
N GLN A 96 -14.96 -12.75 17.27
CA GLN A 96 -13.76 -13.59 17.37
C GLN A 96 -13.05 -13.77 16.03
N ILE A 97 -13.79 -13.91 14.93
CA ILE A 97 -13.26 -13.97 13.57
C ILE A 97 -12.54 -12.66 13.22
N ALA A 98 -13.18 -11.51 13.46
CA ALA A 98 -12.58 -10.19 13.22
C ALA A 98 -11.30 -9.97 14.05
N GLU A 99 -11.29 -10.36 15.33
CA GLU A 99 -10.08 -10.32 16.16
C GLU A 99 -8.98 -11.21 15.60
N GLY A 100 -9.32 -12.38 15.03
CA GLY A 100 -8.41 -13.28 14.34
C GLY A 100 -7.75 -12.62 13.14
N TYR A 101 -8.52 -12.03 12.23
CA TYR A 101 -8.02 -11.32 11.06
C TYR A 101 -7.21 -10.09 11.43
N ALA A 102 -7.66 -9.30 12.41
CA ALA A 102 -6.90 -8.15 12.93
C ALA A 102 -5.54 -8.58 13.47
N LYS A 103 -5.48 -9.66 14.25
CA LYS A 103 -4.23 -10.23 14.77
C LYS A 103 -3.29 -10.68 13.66
N MET A 104 -3.80 -11.39 12.65
CA MET A 104 -3.00 -11.81 11.49
C MET A 104 -2.46 -10.60 10.72
N SER A 105 -3.28 -9.56 10.54
CA SER A 105 -2.89 -8.31 9.86
C SER A 105 -1.80 -7.57 10.61
N ARG A 106 -1.90 -7.44 11.94
CA ARG A 106 -0.85 -6.86 12.79
C ARG A 106 0.47 -7.64 12.66
N GLN A 107 0.41 -8.96 12.75
CA GLN A 107 1.60 -9.80 12.64
C GLN A 107 2.26 -9.65 11.28
N LYS A 108 1.49 -9.72 10.19
CA LYS A 108 2.03 -9.66 8.82
C LYS A 108 2.63 -8.30 8.48
N THR A 109 1.94 -7.22 8.83
CA THR A 109 2.46 -5.86 8.61
C THR A 109 3.71 -5.60 9.45
N ALA A 110 3.76 -6.10 10.70
CA ALA A 110 4.95 -6.03 11.54
C ALA A 110 6.14 -6.82 10.95
N GLU A 111 5.91 -8.02 10.41
CA GLU A 111 6.95 -8.80 9.70
C GLU A 111 7.51 -8.04 8.50
N GLN A 112 6.62 -7.45 7.69
CA GLN A 112 7.02 -6.66 6.52
C GLN A 112 7.86 -5.44 6.92
N LEU A 113 7.49 -4.72 7.98
CA LEU A 113 8.25 -3.58 8.50
C LEU A 113 9.59 -3.98 9.12
N LYS A 114 9.72 -5.19 9.67
CA LYS A 114 11.00 -5.71 10.19
C LYS A 114 11.95 -6.15 9.07
N ASN A 115 11.42 -6.44 7.89
CA ASN A 115 12.18 -6.94 6.73
C ASN A 115 12.26 -5.91 5.60
N LEU A 116 12.83 -4.75 5.90
CA LEU A 116 12.96 -3.65 4.95
C LEU A 116 14.16 -3.81 4.03
N TRP A 117 13.94 -3.50 2.77
CA TRP A 117 14.91 -3.50 1.68
C TRP A 117 14.93 -2.15 0.98
N ALA A 118 16.00 -1.84 0.28
CA ALA A 118 16.12 -0.61 -0.48
C ALA A 118 16.99 -0.79 -1.72
N ASP A 119 16.80 0.08 -2.71
CA ASP A 119 17.64 0.13 -3.90
C ASP A 119 18.97 0.81 -3.60
N THR A 120 20.05 0.26 -4.15
CA THR A 120 21.40 0.85 -4.06
C THR A 120 21.69 1.75 -5.26
N PRO A 121 22.71 2.65 -5.17
CA PRO A 121 23.18 3.44 -6.31
C PRO A 121 23.58 2.59 -7.54
N GLN A 122 23.92 1.33 -7.35
CA GLN A 122 24.26 0.38 -8.42
C GLN A 122 23.04 -0.40 -8.96
N GLY A 123 21.82 -0.05 -8.54
CA GLY A 123 20.57 -0.65 -9.02
C GLY A 123 20.25 -2.03 -8.41
N LYS A 124 20.96 -2.46 -7.38
CA LYS A 124 20.64 -3.71 -6.65
C LYS A 124 19.69 -3.42 -5.49
N VAL A 125 18.77 -4.35 -5.24
CA VAL A 125 17.89 -4.31 -4.05
C VAL A 125 18.56 -5.14 -2.95
N LEU A 126 18.84 -4.51 -1.80
CA LEU A 126 19.50 -5.14 -0.66
C LEU A 126 18.73 -4.86 0.63
N PRO A 127 18.95 -5.66 1.71
CA PRO A 127 18.48 -5.29 3.04
C PRO A 127 18.86 -3.85 3.37
N ILE A 128 17.99 -3.12 4.07
CA ILE A 128 18.11 -1.67 4.26
C ILE A 128 19.48 -1.25 4.82
N GLN A 129 20.08 -2.04 5.71
CA GLN A 129 21.39 -1.77 6.28
C GLN A 129 22.51 -1.84 5.23
N ASP A 130 22.46 -2.87 4.38
CA ASP A 130 23.44 -3.06 3.31
C ASP A 130 23.28 -2.02 2.20
N ALA A 131 22.03 -1.69 1.86
CA ALA A 131 21.73 -0.65 0.89
C ALA A 131 22.25 0.72 1.37
N TYR A 132 22.07 1.01 2.65
CA TYR A 132 22.59 2.22 3.29
C TYR A 132 24.12 2.26 3.27
N ALA A 133 24.80 1.16 3.67
CA ALA A 133 26.26 1.07 3.59
C ALA A 133 26.78 1.32 2.17
N LYS A 134 26.11 0.77 1.15
CA LYS A 134 26.47 1.01 -0.27
C LYS A 134 26.25 2.44 -0.71
N ALA A 135 25.23 3.11 -0.20
CA ALA A 135 24.98 4.52 -0.50
C ALA A 135 26.03 5.44 0.14
N LEU A 136 26.42 5.18 1.39
CA LEU A 136 27.53 5.85 2.09
C LEU A 136 28.85 5.70 1.31
N ASP A 137 29.24 4.44 1.00
CA ASP A 137 30.47 4.14 0.31
C ASP A 137 30.51 4.73 -1.11
N PHE A 138 29.35 4.84 -1.77
CA PHE A 138 29.24 5.49 -3.06
C PHE A 138 29.52 7.00 -2.93
N ALA A 139 28.82 7.70 -2.03
CA ALA A 139 28.99 9.14 -1.84
C ALA A 139 30.44 9.48 -1.50
N PHE A 140 31.02 8.79 -0.53
CA PHE A 140 32.42 9.00 -0.13
C PHE A 140 33.40 8.80 -1.29
N ARG A 141 33.34 7.68 -2.01
CA ARG A 141 34.23 7.41 -3.14
C ARG A 141 34.14 8.45 -4.26
N GLN A 142 32.92 8.88 -4.59
CA GLN A 142 32.73 9.88 -5.65
C GLN A 142 33.30 11.25 -5.27
N THR A 143 33.22 11.61 -4.00
CA THR A 143 33.75 12.88 -3.48
C THR A 143 35.28 12.83 -3.35
N VAL A 144 35.85 11.79 -2.74
CA VAL A 144 37.31 11.67 -2.51
C VAL A 144 38.10 11.55 -3.79
N THR A 145 37.55 10.87 -4.80
CA THR A 145 38.21 10.76 -6.12
C THR A 145 38.05 12.00 -6.99
N GLY A 146 37.25 12.99 -6.54
CA GLY A 146 36.94 14.16 -7.35
C GLY A 146 36.02 13.89 -8.56
N ALA A 147 35.46 12.67 -8.67
CA ALA A 147 34.58 12.32 -9.78
C ALA A 147 33.26 13.10 -9.77
N LEU A 148 32.78 13.48 -8.58
CA LEU A 148 31.59 14.32 -8.38
C LEU A 148 31.86 15.31 -7.24
N ASP A 149 31.23 16.49 -7.33
CA ASP A 149 31.13 17.35 -6.16
C ASP A 149 30.26 16.70 -5.06
N THR A 150 30.44 17.12 -3.81
CA THR A 150 29.79 16.53 -2.65
C THR A 150 28.27 16.50 -2.76
N GLU A 151 27.65 17.59 -3.22
CA GLU A 151 26.18 17.65 -3.34
C GLU A 151 25.64 16.70 -4.42
N THR A 152 26.33 16.61 -5.55
CA THR A 152 25.95 15.70 -6.63
C THR A 152 26.14 14.24 -6.20
N ALA A 153 27.22 13.92 -5.47
CA ALA A 153 27.45 12.59 -4.92
C ALA A 153 26.35 12.18 -3.95
N ILE A 154 25.94 13.06 -3.03
CA ILE A 154 24.83 12.84 -2.09
C ILE A 154 23.52 12.63 -2.83
N ARG A 155 23.18 13.50 -3.77
CA ARG A 155 21.94 13.37 -4.56
C ARG A 155 21.89 12.04 -5.30
N ARG A 156 22.98 11.62 -5.94
CA ARG A 156 23.05 10.33 -6.64
C ARG A 156 23.00 9.14 -5.71
N ALA A 157 23.59 9.23 -4.53
CA ALA A 157 23.52 8.18 -3.51
C ALA A 157 22.09 7.99 -2.99
N CYS A 158 21.34 9.08 -2.79
CA CYS A 158 19.97 9.05 -2.24
C CYS A 158 18.88 8.85 -3.31
N ALA A 159 19.15 9.13 -4.58
CA ALA A 159 18.15 9.07 -5.66
C ALA A 159 17.42 7.72 -5.78
N PRO A 160 18.06 6.53 -5.66
CA PRO A 160 17.36 5.25 -5.71
C PRO A 160 16.37 5.06 -4.55
N LEU A 161 16.77 5.49 -3.34
CA LEU A 161 15.93 5.44 -2.15
C LEU A 161 14.68 6.34 -2.30
N ALA A 162 14.86 7.55 -2.84
CA ALA A 162 13.77 8.47 -3.12
C ALA A 162 12.82 7.94 -4.19
N LYS A 163 13.38 7.38 -5.27
CA LYS A 163 12.60 6.92 -6.43
C LYS A 163 11.65 5.79 -6.09
N ARG A 164 12.11 4.79 -5.35
CA ARG A 164 11.33 3.57 -5.07
C ARG A 164 10.90 3.41 -3.61
N GLY A 165 11.39 4.26 -2.70
CA GLY A 165 11.10 4.16 -1.28
C GLY A 165 11.64 2.88 -0.63
N LEU A 166 11.08 2.53 0.51
CA LEU A 166 11.39 1.28 1.18
C LEU A 166 10.61 0.12 0.58
N ARG A 167 11.21 -1.06 0.59
CA ARG A 167 10.69 -2.25 -0.07
C ARG A 167 10.66 -3.42 0.90
N THR A 168 9.90 -4.44 0.55
CA THR A 168 9.93 -5.76 1.17
C THR A 168 10.05 -6.83 0.08
N ILE A 169 10.45 -8.03 0.45
CA ILE A 169 10.51 -9.18 -0.46
C ILE A 169 9.30 -10.06 -0.22
N GLU A 170 8.55 -10.31 -1.27
CA GLU A 170 7.43 -11.22 -1.28
C GLU A 170 7.93 -12.67 -1.22
N GLN A 171 7.62 -13.38 -0.13
CA GLN A 171 8.23 -14.70 0.15
C GLN A 171 7.93 -15.75 -0.93
N LYS A 172 6.72 -15.74 -1.52
CA LYS A 172 6.33 -16.74 -2.52
C LYS A 172 7.01 -16.55 -3.87
N SER A 173 7.14 -15.29 -4.32
CA SER A 173 7.67 -14.97 -5.66
C SER A 173 9.12 -14.50 -5.65
N GLY A 174 9.69 -14.20 -4.48
CA GLY A 174 10.99 -13.52 -4.35
C GLY A 174 11.00 -12.09 -4.90
N ARG A 175 9.85 -11.58 -5.33
CA ARG A 175 9.73 -10.26 -5.94
C ARG A 175 9.84 -9.15 -4.90
N SER A 176 10.62 -8.15 -5.22
CA SER A 176 10.71 -6.93 -4.43
C SER A 176 9.53 -5.99 -4.75
N VAL A 177 8.77 -5.60 -3.74
CA VAL A 177 7.60 -4.70 -3.84
C VAL A 177 7.74 -3.54 -2.84
N GLY A 178 7.10 -2.40 -3.13
CA GLY A 178 7.04 -1.29 -2.18
C GLY A 178 6.32 -1.71 -0.90
N ILE A 179 6.84 -1.31 0.26
CA ILE A 179 6.28 -1.70 1.57
C ILE A 179 4.85 -1.18 1.73
N GLU A 180 4.56 0.04 1.27
CA GLU A 180 3.22 0.64 1.29
C GLU A 180 2.21 -0.25 0.56
N TYR A 181 2.57 -0.68 -0.66
CA TYR A 181 1.74 -1.54 -1.47
C TYR A 181 1.54 -2.93 -0.84
N ALA A 182 2.62 -3.51 -0.29
CA ALA A 182 2.56 -4.82 0.34
C ALA A 182 1.64 -4.84 1.57
N CYS A 183 1.79 -3.85 2.46
CA CYS A 183 0.96 -3.72 3.66
C CYS A 183 -0.51 -3.46 3.28
N ARG A 184 -0.75 -2.50 2.37
CA ARG A 184 -2.10 -2.18 1.91
C ARG A 184 -2.80 -3.39 1.31
N ARG A 185 -2.14 -4.08 0.37
CA ARG A 185 -2.73 -5.25 -0.30
C ARG A 185 -3.13 -6.32 0.71
N TYR A 186 -2.23 -6.66 1.62
CA TYR A 186 -2.51 -7.68 2.62
C TYR A 186 -3.69 -7.28 3.53
N LEU A 187 -3.69 -6.04 4.02
CA LEU A 187 -4.75 -5.55 4.89
C LEU A 187 -6.11 -5.54 4.17
N MET A 188 -6.16 -5.05 2.94
CA MET A 188 -7.40 -5.03 2.15
C MET A 188 -7.93 -6.43 1.84
N ASP A 189 -7.04 -7.42 1.62
CA ASP A 189 -7.45 -8.82 1.46
C ASP A 189 -8.08 -9.36 2.76
N GLN A 190 -7.48 -9.09 3.92
CA GLN A 190 -8.03 -9.55 5.21
C GLN A 190 -9.36 -8.86 5.58
N LEU A 191 -9.51 -7.58 5.21
CA LEU A 191 -10.78 -6.87 5.37
C LEU A 191 -11.86 -7.41 4.42
N GLY A 192 -11.47 -7.84 3.22
CA GLY A 192 -12.35 -8.54 2.27
C GLY A 192 -12.81 -9.89 2.81
N GLU A 193 -11.89 -10.70 3.36
CA GLU A 193 -12.24 -11.98 3.99
C GLU A 193 -13.22 -11.80 5.16
N LEU A 194 -13.04 -10.77 5.99
CA LEU A 194 -14.00 -10.48 7.06
C LEU A 194 -15.37 -10.07 6.51
N ASP A 195 -15.42 -9.24 5.46
CA ASP A 195 -16.69 -8.85 4.82
C ASP A 195 -17.42 -10.09 4.27
N ASP A 196 -16.70 -11.01 3.61
CA ASP A 196 -17.25 -12.27 3.11
C ASP A 196 -17.83 -13.14 4.25
N GLU A 197 -17.12 -13.26 5.38
CA GLU A 197 -17.60 -14.00 6.56
C GLU A 197 -18.89 -13.37 7.14
N VAL A 198 -18.95 -12.04 7.21
CA VAL A 198 -20.15 -11.32 7.66
C VAL A 198 -21.32 -11.60 6.73
N GLN A 199 -21.11 -11.55 5.41
CA GLN A 199 -22.16 -11.83 4.42
C GLN A 199 -22.60 -13.29 4.48
N GLN A 200 -21.66 -14.24 4.67
CA GLN A 200 -22.00 -15.65 4.79
C GLN A 200 -22.85 -15.95 6.05
N VAL A 201 -22.50 -15.37 7.20
CA VAL A 201 -23.33 -15.50 8.41
C VAL A 201 -24.72 -14.91 8.18
N THR A 202 -24.82 -13.78 7.49
CA THR A 202 -26.12 -13.17 7.13
C THR A 202 -26.92 -14.10 6.21
N HIS A 203 -26.28 -14.68 5.20
CA HIS A 203 -26.88 -15.64 4.28
C HIS A 203 -27.52 -16.81 5.03
N ASP A 204 -26.74 -17.43 5.94
CA ASP A 204 -27.18 -18.62 6.68
C ASP A 204 -28.30 -18.29 7.69
N GLU A 205 -28.19 -17.17 8.44
CA GLU A 205 -29.18 -16.75 9.44
C GLU A 205 -30.52 -16.35 8.81
N LEU A 206 -30.50 -15.75 7.62
CA LEU A 206 -31.72 -15.34 6.92
C LEU A 206 -32.28 -16.42 5.99
N GLY A 207 -31.59 -17.56 5.86
CA GLY A 207 -31.99 -18.65 4.96
C GLY A 207 -31.99 -18.21 3.49
N CYS A 208 -31.03 -17.41 3.10
CA CYS A 208 -30.80 -17.00 1.72
C CYS A 208 -30.40 -18.20 0.84
N ASP A 209 -30.59 -18.09 -0.47
CA ASP A 209 -30.26 -19.12 -1.47
C ASP A 209 -29.55 -18.55 -2.70
N GLY A 210 -29.06 -17.32 -2.59
CA GLY A 210 -28.36 -16.65 -3.65
C GLY A 210 -27.63 -15.37 -3.22
N TRP A 211 -26.99 -14.77 -4.19
CA TRP A 211 -26.11 -13.61 -4.04
C TRP A 211 -26.37 -12.55 -5.09
N GLU A 212 -26.32 -11.30 -4.69
CA GLU A 212 -26.32 -10.17 -5.63
C GLU A 212 -24.99 -9.45 -5.57
N ILE A 213 -24.34 -9.32 -6.72
CA ILE A 213 -23.06 -8.60 -6.85
C ILE A 213 -23.35 -7.11 -6.99
N SER A 214 -22.72 -6.26 -6.20
CA SER A 214 -22.87 -4.81 -6.33
C SER A 214 -22.37 -4.29 -7.67
N ALA A 215 -22.90 -3.15 -8.15
CA ALA A 215 -22.42 -2.47 -9.34
C ALA A 215 -21.85 -1.10 -9.00
N HIS A 216 -20.81 -0.71 -9.73
CA HIS A 216 -20.19 0.61 -9.56
C HIS A 216 -19.53 1.12 -10.85
N LEU A 217 -19.33 2.43 -10.93
CA LEU A 217 -18.57 3.06 -12.00
C LEU A 217 -17.09 2.62 -11.95
N ALA A 218 -16.40 2.72 -13.08
CA ALA A 218 -15.01 2.33 -13.23
C ALA A 218 -14.74 0.86 -12.89
N CYS A 219 -15.72 0.00 -13.10
CA CYS A 219 -15.58 -1.45 -12.97
C CYS A 219 -14.49 -1.96 -13.91
N ALA A 220 -13.68 -2.90 -13.43
CA ALA A 220 -12.69 -3.56 -14.26
C ALA A 220 -13.34 -4.48 -15.28
N PRO A 221 -12.79 -4.58 -16.52
CA PRO A 221 -13.41 -5.34 -17.61
C PRO A 221 -13.65 -6.82 -17.31
N ASP A 222 -12.86 -7.42 -16.43
CA ASP A 222 -13.00 -8.83 -16.02
C ASP A 222 -14.20 -9.07 -15.09
N HIS A 223 -14.75 -8.03 -14.45
CA HIS A 223 -15.91 -8.11 -13.55
C HIS A 223 -17.16 -7.42 -14.10
N GLU A 224 -17.03 -6.58 -15.11
CA GLU A 224 -18.13 -5.83 -15.71
C GLU A 224 -19.32 -6.71 -16.15
N PRO A 225 -19.13 -7.90 -16.74
CA PRO A 225 -20.25 -8.76 -17.15
C PRO A 225 -21.08 -9.30 -15.99
N TYR A 226 -20.55 -9.28 -14.78
CA TYR A 226 -21.12 -9.94 -13.61
C TYR A 226 -21.72 -8.99 -12.58
N GLN A 227 -21.35 -7.72 -12.62
CA GLN A 227 -21.84 -6.73 -11.65
C GLN A 227 -23.35 -6.48 -11.75
N GLY A 228 -23.97 -6.18 -10.61
CA GLY A 228 -25.38 -5.83 -10.49
C GLY A 228 -26.34 -6.98 -10.78
N ARG A 229 -25.87 -8.23 -10.81
CA ARG A 229 -26.67 -9.41 -11.14
C ARG A 229 -26.84 -10.32 -9.94
N GLN A 230 -27.96 -11.07 -9.98
CA GLN A 230 -28.30 -12.08 -8.98
C GLN A 230 -27.90 -13.48 -9.48
N TYR A 231 -27.38 -14.28 -8.58
CA TYR A 231 -26.90 -15.63 -8.83
C TYR A 231 -27.38 -16.56 -7.72
N SER A 232 -27.74 -17.80 -8.06
CA SER A 232 -27.88 -18.85 -7.05
C SER A 232 -26.53 -19.18 -6.40
N ASP A 233 -26.54 -19.82 -5.22
CA ASP A 233 -25.32 -20.22 -4.53
C ASP A 233 -24.36 -21.00 -5.44
N ALA A 234 -24.87 -21.98 -6.16
CA ALA A 234 -24.06 -22.79 -7.06
C ALA A 234 -23.48 -21.98 -8.25
N GLU A 235 -24.23 -21.03 -8.80
CA GLU A 235 -23.75 -20.16 -9.88
C GLU A 235 -22.71 -19.19 -9.38
N TYR A 236 -22.91 -18.59 -8.20
CA TYR A 236 -21.97 -17.68 -7.58
C TYR A 236 -20.64 -18.36 -7.21
N GLU A 237 -20.71 -19.57 -6.62
CA GLU A 237 -19.52 -20.36 -6.33
C GLU A 237 -18.74 -20.70 -7.61
N LYS A 238 -19.45 -21.19 -8.66
CA LYS A 238 -18.85 -21.49 -9.95
C LYS A 238 -18.21 -20.27 -10.58
N LEU A 239 -18.89 -19.12 -10.53
CA LEU A 239 -18.36 -17.84 -11.03
C LEU A 239 -17.07 -17.47 -10.31
N ASN A 240 -17.09 -17.39 -8.98
CA ASN A 240 -15.92 -17.03 -8.18
C ASN A 240 -14.72 -17.95 -8.40
N ASN A 241 -14.96 -19.25 -8.56
CA ASN A 241 -13.92 -20.23 -8.85
C ASN A 241 -13.33 -20.09 -10.27
N SER A 242 -14.05 -19.46 -11.21
CA SER A 242 -13.59 -19.21 -12.57
C SER A 242 -12.78 -17.91 -12.73
N LEU A 243 -12.91 -16.98 -11.80
CA LEU A 243 -12.25 -15.68 -11.86
C LEU A 243 -10.81 -15.76 -11.35
N GLN A 244 -9.89 -15.08 -12.04
CA GLN A 244 -8.51 -14.90 -11.52
C GLN A 244 -8.50 -14.06 -10.23
N ARG A 245 -9.46 -13.17 -10.11
CA ARG A 245 -9.66 -12.27 -9.00
C ARG A 245 -11.10 -12.45 -8.53
N ARG A 246 -11.27 -13.08 -7.37
CA ARG A 246 -12.57 -13.29 -6.75
C ARG A 246 -13.29 -11.96 -6.51
N ILE A 247 -14.60 -11.97 -6.53
CA ILE A 247 -15.42 -10.82 -6.12
C ILE A 247 -15.02 -10.41 -4.68
N GLY A 248 -14.81 -9.14 -4.46
CA GLY A 248 -14.41 -8.62 -3.14
C GLY A 248 -12.91 -8.65 -2.83
N HIS A 249 -12.07 -9.37 -3.61
CA HIS A 249 -10.64 -9.56 -3.34
C HIS A 249 -9.72 -8.83 -4.32
N LEU A 250 -8.44 -8.71 -3.97
CA LEU A 250 -7.36 -8.16 -4.81
C LEU A 250 -7.70 -6.79 -5.44
N ASN A 251 -8.18 -5.85 -4.62
CA ASN A 251 -8.66 -4.52 -5.04
C ASN A 251 -9.91 -4.53 -5.93
N CYS A 252 -10.68 -5.60 -5.92
CA CYS A 252 -12.03 -5.58 -6.49
C CYS A 252 -12.92 -4.64 -5.68
N GLY A 253 -13.63 -3.74 -6.33
CA GLY A 253 -14.56 -2.79 -5.70
C GLY A 253 -15.93 -3.39 -5.38
N HIS A 254 -16.23 -4.60 -5.88
CA HIS A 254 -17.52 -5.26 -5.67
C HIS A 254 -17.63 -5.90 -4.29
N THR A 255 -18.87 -5.98 -3.82
CA THR A 255 -19.29 -6.82 -2.69
C THR A 255 -20.43 -7.71 -3.16
N ALA A 256 -20.57 -8.89 -2.54
CA ALA A 256 -21.73 -9.75 -2.75
C ALA A 256 -22.61 -9.67 -1.52
N SER A 257 -23.90 -9.45 -1.73
CA SER A 257 -24.91 -9.42 -0.67
C SER A 257 -25.81 -10.65 -0.77
N PRO A 258 -26.15 -11.33 0.34
CA PRO A 258 -27.04 -12.48 0.32
C PRO A 258 -28.47 -12.06 -0.01
N ILE A 259 -29.17 -12.89 -0.76
CA ILE A 259 -30.55 -12.68 -1.20
C ILE A 259 -31.35 -13.96 -1.15
N ILE A 260 -32.69 -13.81 -1.15
CA ILE A 260 -33.63 -14.91 -1.43
C ILE A 260 -34.12 -14.73 -2.87
N LEU A 261 -33.75 -15.67 -3.75
CA LEU A 261 -34.11 -15.65 -5.17
C LEU A 261 -35.63 -15.62 -5.37
N GLY A 262 -36.05 -14.77 -6.29
CA GLY A 262 -37.48 -14.61 -6.59
C GLY A 262 -38.28 -13.81 -5.52
N VAL A 263 -37.67 -13.49 -4.39
CA VAL A 263 -38.25 -12.63 -3.33
C VAL A 263 -37.60 -11.25 -3.35
N ASN A 264 -36.28 -11.21 -3.32
CA ASN A 264 -35.55 -9.94 -3.41
C ASN A 264 -35.58 -9.41 -4.84
N ALA A 265 -36.11 -8.20 -5.00
CA ALA A 265 -36.00 -7.49 -6.29
C ALA A 265 -34.54 -7.13 -6.54
N PRO A 266 -34.04 -7.24 -7.80
CA PRO A 266 -32.70 -6.75 -8.15
C PRO A 266 -32.50 -5.30 -7.76
N GLN A 267 -31.35 -4.96 -7.16
CA GLN A 267 -31.01 -3.58 -6.81
C GLN A 267 -30.78 -2.70 -8.05
N TYR A 268 -30.40 -3.33 -9.15
CA TYR A 268 -30.07 -2.64 -10.40
C TYR A 268 -30.97 -3.14 -11.55
N THR A 269 -31.50 -2.20 -12.32
CA THR A 269 -32.18 -2.51 -13.57
C THR A 269 -31.17 -2.69 -14.71
N GLU A 270 -31.56 -3.39 -15.78
CA GLU A 270 -30.71 -3.53 -16.99
C GLU A 270 -30.39 -2.16 -17.63
N GLU A 271 -31.25 -1.16 -17.44
CA GLU A 271 -31.01 0.20 -17.92
C GLU A 271 -29.89 0.86 -17.10
N GLN A 272 -29.94 0.77 -15.76
CA GLN A 272 -28.90 1.29 -14.88
C GLN A 272 -27.54 0.63 -15.14
N LEU A 273 -27.52 -0.70 -15.36
CA LEU A 273 -26.28 -1.41 -15.69
C LEU A 273 -25.69 -0.96 -17.02
N ARG A 274 -26.56 -0.72 -18.03
CA ARG A 274 -26.11 -0.15 -19.31
C ARG A 274 -25.59 1.27 -19.15
N GLU A 275 -26.26 2.11 -18.36
CA GLU A 275 -25.78 3.47 -18.07
C GLU A 275 -24.40 3.48 -17.40
N LEU A 276 -24.13 2.53 -16.48
CA LEU A 276 -22.82 2.37 -15.86
C LEU A 276 -21.75 1.96 -16.87
N ALA A 277 -22.06 0.99 -17.74
CA ALA A 277 -21.16 0.55 -18.81
C ALA A 277 -20.88 1.68 -19.81
N ASP A 278 -21.93 2.37 -20.29
CA ASP A 278 -21.80 3.50 -21.21
C ASP A 278 -21.01 4.67 -20.57
N ALA A 279 -21.19 4.91 -19.27
CA ALA A 279 -20.42 5.92 -18.56
C ALA A 279 -18.94 5.53 -18.43
N ASN A 280 -18.66 4.24 -18.19
CA ASN A 280 -17.29 3.73 -18.16
C ASN A 280 -16.60 3.92 -19.53
N GLU A 281 -17.26 3.55 -20.63
CA GLU A 281 -16.74 3.72 -21.99
C GLU A 281 -16.62 5.18 -22.43
N ARG A 282 -17.60 6.04 -22.08
CA ARG A 282 -17.48 7.50 -22.32
C ARG A 282 -16.24 8.07 -21.70
N GLY A 283 -15.86 7.59 -20.54
CA GLY A 283 -14.60 7.91 -19.88
C GLY A 283 -14.26 9.40 -19.86
N VAL A 284 -12.98 9.69 -19.99
CA VAL A 284 -12.43 11.06 -20.01
C VAL A 284 -11.34 11.17 -21.09
N THR A 285 -11.17 12.37 -21.64
CA THR A 285 -10.04 12.68 -22.53
C THR A 285 -9.03 13.53 -21.77
N TYR A 286 -7.79 13.05 -21.69
CA TYR A 286 -6.68 13.74 -21.06
C TYR A 286 -5.46 13.77 -22.01
N ASN A 287 -4.89 14.96 -22.22
CA ASN A 287 -3.78 15.16 -23.15
C ASN A 287 -4.00 14.58 -24.56
N GLY A 288 -5.24 14.65 -25.07
CA GLY A 288 -5.60 14.14 -26.39
C GLY A 288 -5.76 12.63 -26.49
N GLN A 289 -5.61 11.89 -25.40
CA GLN A 289 -5.86 10.45 -25.29
C GLN A 289 -7.17 10.20 -24.56
N HIS A 290 -7.98 9.30 -25.07
CA HIS A 290 -9.18 8.81 -24.41
C HIS A 290 -8.83 7.68 -23.44
N TYR A 291 -9.48 7.69 -22.28
CA TYR A 291 -9.40 6.66 -21.23
C TYR A 291 -10.81 6.30 -20.81
N THR A 292 -11.13 5.02 -20.67
CA THR A 292 -12.30 4.58 -19.92
C THR A 292 -12.19 5.07 -18.47
N LEU A 293 -13.28 5.07 -17.68
CA LEU A 293 -13.19 5.47 -16.27
C LEU A 293 -12.27 4.53 -15.48
N TYR A 294 -12.27 3.23 -15.80
CA TYR A 294 -11.33 2.29 -15.20
C TYR A 294 -9.87 2.64 -15.51
N GLU A 295 -9.55 2.88 -16.78
CA GLU A 295 -8.18 3.27 -17.20
C GLU A 295 -7.77 4.62 -16.60
N ALA A 296 -8.70 5.58 -16.51
CA ALA A 296 -8.46 6.87 -15.85
C ALA A 296 -8.10 6.69 -14.37
N GLY A 297 -8.76 5.78 -13.66
CA GLY A 297 -8.42 5.43 -12.27
C GLY A 297 -7.04 4.78 -12.15
N GLN A 298 -6.63 3.94 -13.11
CA GLN A 298 -5.27 3.38 -13.17
C GLN A 298 -4.22 4.48 -13.41
N GLU A 299 -4.51 5.40 -14.32
CA GLU A 299 -3.62 6.53 -14.61
C GLU A 299 -3.53 7.50 -13.42
N GLN A 300 -4.64 7.77 -12.72
CA GLN A 300 -4.64 8.53 -11.48
C GLN A 300 -3.72 7.88 -10.45
N SER A 301 -3.84 6.58 -10.20
CA SER A 301 -2.99 5.84 -9.28
C SER A 301 -1.50 5.92 -9.66
N ARG A 302 -1.20 5.90 -10.97
CA ARG A 302 0.15 6.09 -11.49
C ARG A 302 0.68 7.51 -11.17
N LEU A 303 -0.15 8.53 -11.38
CA LEU A 303 0.22 9.93 -11.09
C LEU A 303 0.40 10.17 -9.59
N GLU A 304 -0.44 9.61 -8.74
CA GLU A 304 -0.29 9.69 -7.28
C GLU A 304 1.02 9.04 -6.81
N ASN A 305 1.41 7.90 -7.41
CA ASN A 305 2.72 7.29 -7.15
C ASN A 305 3.87 8.21 -7.58
N ALA A 306 3.73 8.91 -8.71
CA ALA A 306 4.71 9.90 -9.15
C ALA A 306 4.79 11.09 -8.19
N VAL A 307 3.65 11.60 -7.71
CA VAL A 307 3.60 12.67 -6.69
C VAL A 307 4.28 12.22 -5.39
N ARG A 308 3.99 11.00 -4.89
CA ARG A 308 4.68 10.45 -3.72
C ARG A 308 6.19 10.36 -3.92
N THR A 309 6.62 9.96 -5.11
CA THR A 309 8.05 9.94 -5.48
C THR A 309 8.65 11.34 -5.46
N CYS A 310 7.98 12.34 -6.05
CA CYS A 310 8.44 13.74 -6.02
C CYS A 310 8.53 14.26 -4.57
N LYS A 311 7.54 13.99 -3.73
CA LYS A 311 7.57 14.36 -2.30
C LYS A 311 8.77 13.75 -1.59
N ARG A 312 9.11 12.48 -1.83
CA ARG A 312 10.32 11.86 -1.27
C ARG A 312 11.60 12.53 -1.75
N HIS A 313 11.69 12.86 -3.04
CA HIS A 313 12.83 13.61 -3.58
C HIS A 313 12.97 14.99 -2.94
N ILE A 314 11.87 15.74 -2.83
CA ILE A 314 11.84 17.04 -2.16
C ILE A 314 12.29 16.90 -0.71
N CYS A 315 11.75 15.92 0.04
CA CYS A 315 12.12 15.66 1.42
C CYS A 315 13.64 15.43 1.56
N LEU A 316 14.25 14.66 0.64
CA LEU A 316 15.69 14.40 0.63
C LEU A 316 16.52 15.65 0.29
N LEU A 317 16.02 16.53 -0.58
CA LEU A 317 16.69 17.78 -0.95
C LEU A 317 16.62 18.82 0.18
N TYR A 318 15.47 18.95 0.85
CA TYR A 318 15.29 19.91 1.96
C TYR A 318 15.91 19.47 3.30
N THR A 319 16.26 18.21 3.49
CA THR A 319 17.14 17.80 4.60
C THR A 319 18.59 18.23 4.40
N SER A 320 18.90 18.86 3.23
CA SER A 320 20.11 19.61 2.99
C SER A 320 19.86 21.08 3.29
N PRO A 321 20.34 21.68 4.42
CA PRO A 321 20.31 23.14 4.54
C PRO A 321 21.05 23.75 3.37
N SER A 322 20.38 24.70 2.70
CA SER A 322 20.99 25.50 1.64
C SER A 322 22.27 26.14 2.18
N PRO A 323 23.28 26.37 1.33
CA PRO A 323 24.44 27.21 1.73
C PRO A 323 24.04 28.57 2.29
N ARG A 324 22.82 29.05 1.99
CA ARG A 324 22.28 30.31 2.56
C ARG A 324 21.85 30.20 4.01
N ASP A 325 21.51 29.01 4.51
CA ASP A 325 21.09 28.83 5.92
C ASP A 325 22.29 28.78 6.88
N ARG A 326 23.52 28.64 6.39
CA ARG A 326 24.75 28.69 7.18
C ARG A 326 25.25 30.12 7.45
N SER A 327 24.68 31.12 6.80
CA SER A 327 25.07 32.53 6.99
C SER A 327 24.25 33.25 8.06
N LEU A 328 23.32 32.56 8.73
CA LEU A 328 22.40 33.09 9.73
C LEU A 328 22.55 32.42 11.11
N SER A 329 23.61 31.63 11.33
CA SER A 329 23.97 31.05 12.64
C SER A 329 25.28 31.55 13.15
#